data_4b7af3937fce9cb869972df51d669d68
#
_entry.id   4b7af3937fce9cb869972df51d669d68
#
_cell.length_a   1.000
_cell.length_b   1.000
_cell.length_c   1.000
_cell.angle_alpha   90.00
_cell.angle_beta   90.00
_cell.angle_gamma   90.00
#
_symmetry.space_group_name_H-M   'P 1'
#
loop_
_entity.id
_entity.type
_entity.pdbx_description
1 polymer ?
#
loop_
_entity_poly.entity_id
_entity_poly.type
_entity_poly.pdbx_seq_one_letter_code
_entity_poly.pdbx_strand_id
1 'polypeptide(L)'
;MIFADPPYFLSNGGISVQSGKQVSVNKGDWDKSQGFEKDNEFNRQWLSLCREKLTEDGTIWVSGTYHNIFSVAQMLNELDFRILNCITWAKTNPPPNLSCKFFTHSTEFILWARKNKKVTHYYNYELMKKINGGTQMRDLWSLPAIAKWEKSCGKHPTQKPLPLLARIILASTKENDWILDPFCGSSTTGIAASLLNRRFLGLDQEESFLELSKKRREEINNPAIRYEYREKIMKYSDKHLTGILEV
;
A
#
# COMPACT_ATOMS: atom_id res chain seq x y z
N MET A 1 0.96 -8.69 10.45
CA MET A 1 1.08 -7.33 9.88
C MET A 1 -0.24 -6.89 9.28
N ILE A 2 -0.58 -5.60 9.37
CA ILE A 2 -1.71 -5.00 8.64
C ILE A 2 -1.16 -3.99 7.63
N PHE A 3 -1.69 -4.00 6.40
CA PHE A 3 -1.56 -2.90 5.44
C PHE A 3 -2.95 -2.32 5.22
N ALA A 4 -3.08 -1.00 5.18
CA ALA A 4 -4.34 -0.31 4.95
C ALA A 4 -4.17 0.82 3.94
N ASP A 5 -5.03 0.86 2.94
CA ASP A 5 -5.20 1.94 1.98
C ASP A 5 -6.60 2.54 2.11
N PRO A 6 -6.89 3.27 3.23
CA PRO A 6 -8.23 3.75 3.55
C PRO A 6 -8.71 4.80 2.54
N PRO A 7 -10.00 5.15 2.53
CA PRO A 7 -10.49 6.31 1.80
C PRO A 7 -9.70 7.58 2.11
N TYR A 8 -9.37 8.35 1.07
CA TYR A 8 -8.65 9.62 1.22
C TYR A 8 -9.60 10.82 1.26
N PHE A 9 -10.91 10.56 1.08
CA PHE A 9 -11.98 11.55 1.07
C PHE A 9 -11.80 12.64 -0.01
N LEU A 10 -11.33 12.25 -1.20
CA LEU A 10 -11.00 13.15 -2.30
C LEU A 10 -12.08 13.19 -3.41
N SER A 11 -13.16 12.41 -3.30
CA SER A 11 -14.25 12.35 -4.28
C SER A 11 -15.20 13.54 -4.13
N ASN A 12 -14.70 14.74 -4.52
CA ASN A 12 -15.36 16.03 -4.35
C ASN A 12 -15.71 16.74 -5.69
N GLY A 13 -15.77 15.99 -6.80
CA GLY A 13 -16.13 16.55 -8.12
C GLY A 13 -14.99 17.18 -8.91
N GLY A 14 -13.74 17.06 -8.46
CA GLY A 14 -12.56 17.57 -9.16
C GLY A 14 -12.22 16.80 -10.46
N ILE A 15 -11.30 17.35 -11.25
CA ILE A 15 -10.82 16.80 -12.51
C ILE A 15 -9.30 16.60 -12.44
N SER A 16 -8.82 15.50 -13.03
CA SER A 16 -7.39 15.17 -13.19
C SER A 16 -7.11 14.74 -14.63
N VAL A 17 -5.83 14.49 -14.98
CA VAL A 17 -5.45 13.93 -16.29
C VAL A 17 -4.85 12.55 -16.10
N GLN A 18 -5.31 11.60 -16.92
CA GLN A 18 -4.74 10.28 -17.01
C GLN A 18 -4.47 9.93 -18.48
N SER A 19 -3.23 9.66 -18.84
CA SER A 19 -2.81 9.34 -20.22
C SER A 19 -3.26 10.41 -21.24
N GLY A 20 -3.16 11.71 -20.89
CA GLY A 20 -3.52 12.83 -21.75
C GLY A 20 -5.03 13.14 -21.82
N LYS A 21 -5.90 12.40 -21.12
CA LYS A 21 -7.35 12.61 -21.10
C LYS A 21 -7.79 13.15 -19.74
N GLN A 22 -8.74 14.09 -19.75
CA GLN A 22 -9.40 14.52 -18.52
C GLN A 22 -10.23 13.38 -17.94
N VAL A 23 -10.07 13.14 -16.63
CA VAL A 23 -10.81 12.12 -15.89
C VAL A 23 -11.33 12.72 -14.59
N SER A 24 -12.50 12.28 -14.14
CA SER A 24 -13.02 12.65 -12.82
C SER A 24 -12.10 12.10 -11.72
N VAL A 25 -11.90 12.86 -10.64
CA VAL A 25 -11.23 12.39 -9.45
C VAL A 25 -12.12 11.53 -8.56
N ASN A 26 -13.44 11.52 -8.81
CA ASN A 26 -14.37 10.70 -8.04
C ASN A 26 -14.05 9.22 -8.17
N LYS A 27 -13.91 8.54 -7.04
CA LYS A 27 -13.59 7.11 -6.94
C LYS A 27 -14.80 6.26 -6.60
N GLY A 28 -15.81 6.87 -6.00
CA GLY A 28 -17.04 6.24 -5.53
C GLY A 28 -17.60 6.96 -4.31
N ASP A 29 -18.79 6.55 -3.87
CA ASP A 29 -19.44 7.15 -2.71
C ASP A 29 -18.64 6.89 -1.42
N TRP A 30 -17.91 5.79 -1.36
CA TRP A 30 -17.05 5.42 -0.25
C TRP A 30 -15.87 6.38 0.00
N ASP A 31 -15.49 7.20 -1.00
CA ASP A 31 -14.38 8.17 -0.90
C ASP A 31 -14.88 9.63 -0.78
N LYS A 32 -16.17 9.83 -0.52
CA LYS A 32 -16.73 11.16 -0.26
C LYS A 32 -16.50 11.57 1.19
N SER A 33 -16.00 12.79 1.38
CA SER A 33 -15.91 13.40 2.71
C SER A 33 -17.30 13.68 3.27
N GLN A 34 -17.51 13.35 4.54
CA GLN A 34 -18.68 13.74 5.34
C GLN A 34 -18.38 14.89 6.29
N GLY A 35 -17.21 15.51 6.14
CA GLY A 35 -16.69 16.56 6.99
C GLY A 35 -15.60 16.04 7.94
N PHE A 36 -14.72 16.95 8.34
CA PHE A 36 -13.48 16.66 9.07
C PHE A 36 -13.69 15.77 10.30
N GLU A 37 -14.72 16.06 11.10
CA GLU A 37 -14.98 15.31 12.33
C GLU A 37 -15.40 13.86 12.04
N LYS A 38 -16.30 13.65 11.08
CA LYS A 38 -16.77 12.30 10.72
C LYS A 38 -15.68 11.48 10.04
N ASP A 39 -14.88 12.12 9.18
CA ASP A 39 -13.77 11.46 8.51
C ASP A 39 -12.70 11.01 9.52
N ASN A 40 -12.45 11.84 10.57
CA ASN A 40 -11.55 11.47 11.66
C ASN A 40 -12.13 10.37 12.56
N GLU A 41 -13.41 10.41 12.85
CA GLU A 41 -14.07 9.37 13.65
C GLU A 41 -14.03 8.02 12.91
N PHE A 42 -14.28 8.01 11.59
CA PHE A 42 -14.08 6.82 10.77
C PHE A 42 -12.64 6.29 10.87
N ASN A 43 -11.64 7.18 10.76
CA ASN A 43 -10.23 6.78 10.89
C ASN A 43 -9.93 6.21 12.28
N ARG A 44 -10.47 6.79 13.35
CA ARG A 44 -10.32 6.29 14.71
C ARG A 44 -10.89 4.88 14.88
N GLN A 45 -12.10 4.65 14.35
CA GLN A 45 -12.79 3.38 14.48
C GLN A 45 -12.03 2.22 13.81
N TRP A 46 -11.69 2.34 12.53
CA TRP A 46 -11.00 1.25 11.86
C TRP A 46 -9.57 1.04 12.38
N LEU A 47 -8.86 2.09 12.78
CA LEU A 47 -7.54 1.96 13.41
C LEU A 47 -7.60 1.25 14.76
N SER A 48 -8.64 1.53 15.57
CA SER A 48 -8.89 0.81 16.83
C SER A 48 -9.11 -0.68 16.60
N LEU A 49 -9.97 -1.04 15.63
CA LEU A 49 -10.20 -2.44 15.25
C LEU A 49 -8.92 -3.12 14.75
N CYS A 50 -8.11 -2.43 13.94
CA CYS A 50 -6.81 -2.94 13.51
C CYS A 50 -5.87 -3.19 14.70
N ARG A 51 -5.85 -2.28 15.67
CA ARG A 51 -5.04 -2.43 16.87
C ARG A 51 -5.40 -3.67 17.68
N GLU A 52 -6.69 -3.96 17.83
CA GLU A 52 -7.18 -5.17 18.50
C GLU A 52 -6.71 -6.46 17.81
N LYS A 53 -6.69 -6.48 16.48
CA LYS A 53 -6.31 -7.66 15.67
C LYS A 53 -4.81 -7.87 15.53
N LEU A 54 -3.99 -6.86 15.80
CA LEU A 54 -2.53 -7.00 15.79
C LEU A 54 -2.04 -7.79 17.00
N THR A 55 -1.06 -8.66 16.76
CA THR A 55 -0.21 -9.25 17.82
C THR A 55 0.57 -8.17 18.55
N GLU A 56 1.14 -8.46 19.71
CA GLU A 56 1.89 -7.46 20.50
C GLU A 56 3.12 -6.93 19.78
N ASP A 57 3.78 -7.75 18.96
CA ASP A 57 4.90 -7.40 18.09
C ASP A 57 4.46 -6.93 16.68
N GLY A 58 3.14 -6.88 16.45
CA GLY A 58 2.55 -6.55 15.17
C GLY A 58 2.75 -5.11 14.73
N THR A 59 2.80 -4.90 13.41
CA THR A 59 2.93 -3.58 12.79
C THR A 59 1.79 -3.30 11.83
N ILE A 60 1.49 -2.01 11.66
CA ILE A 60 0.54 -1.49 10.68
C ILE A 60 1.25 -0.53 9.73
N TRP A 61 0.89 -0.62 8.46
CA TRP A 61 1.28 0.28 7.39
C TRP A 61 0.05 0.95 6.83
N VAL A 62 0.03 2.27 6.78
CA VAL A 62 -1.12 3.04 6.28
C VAL A 62 -0.67 3.96 5.18
N SER A 63 -1.23 3.79 3.98
CA SER A 63 -0.97 4.70 2.86
C SER A 63 -1.92 5.91 2.90
N GLY A 64 -1.45 7.02 2.35
CA GLY A 64 -2.24 8.23 2.28
C GLY A 64 -1.57 9.34 1.46
N THR A 65 -2.31 10.41 1.26
CA THR A 65 -1.81 11.66 0.69
C THR A 65 -1.75 12.72 1.77
N TYR A 66 -1.24 13.90 1.45
CA TYR A 66 -1.20 15.02 2.39
C TYR A 66 -2.59 15.44 2.92
N HIS A 67 -3.67 15.04 2.25
CA HIS A 67 -5.03 15.35 2.67
C HIS A 67 -5.49 14.59 3.92
N ASN A 68 -5.01 13.34 4.10
CA ASN A 68 -5.47 12.47 5.19
C ASN A 68 -4.36 11.96 6.11
N ILE A 69 -3.10 11.91 5.65
CA ILE A 69 -2.04 11.20 6.37
C ILE A 69 -1.72 11.84 7.74
N PHE A 70 -1.83 13.16 7.88
CA PHE A 70 -1.56 13.84 9.15
C PHE A 70 -2.64 13.54 10.19
N SER A 71 -3.90 13.47 9.77
CA SER A 71 -5.01 13.05 10.61
C SER A 71 -4.85 11.60 11.05
N VAL A 72 -4.49 10.69 10.13
CA VAL A 72 -4.18 9.30 10.46
C VAL A 72 -3.02 9.19 11.45
N ALA A 73 -1.96 10.00 11.29
CA ALA A 73 -0.83 10.03 12.22
C ALA A 73 -1.26 10.47 13.62
N GLN A 74 -2.13 11.46 13.71
CA GLN A 74 -2.71 11.88 15.00
C GLN A 74 -3.49 10.74 15.65
N MET A 75 -4.40 10.08 14.91
CA MET A 75 -5.19 8.96 15.43
C MET A 75 -4.31 7.78 15.87
N LEU A 76 -3.24 7.46 15.13
CA LEU A 76 -2.27 6.44 15.55
C LEU A 76 -1.64 6.77 16.91
N ASN A 77 -1.27 8.03 17.14
CA ASN A 77 -0.72 8.47 18.43
C ASN A 77 -1.76 8.40 19.55
N GLU A 78 -3.00 8.84 19.31
CA GLU A 78 -4.09 8.79 20.28
C GLU A 78 -4.47 7.35 20.66
N LEU A 79 -4.37 6.41 19.70
CA LEU A 79 -4.57 4.98 19.93
C LEU A 79 -3.31 4.28 20.46
N ASP A 80 -2.32 5.01 20.96
CA ASP A 80 -1.09 4.48 21.58
C ASP A 80 -0.23 3.58 20.68
N PHE A 81 -0.27 3.77 19.35
CA PHE A 81 0.73 3.22 18.47
C PHE A 81 2.05 4.00 18.58
N ARG A 82 3.16 3.34 18.23
CA ARG A 82 4.43 4.04 18.00
C ARG A 82 4.71 4.11 16.51
N ILE A 83 4.64 5.32 15.95
CA ILE A 83 5.06 5.58 14.57
C ILE A 83 6.59 5.35 14.50
N LEU A 84 7.01 4.53 13.54
CA LEU A 84 8.41 4.17 13.27
C LEU A 84 8.99 5.04 12.15
N ASN A 85 8.24 5.16 11.03
CA ASN A 85 8.61 5.99 9.89
C ASN A 85 7.37 6.64 9.26
N CYS A 86 7.59 7.80 8.65
CA CYS A 86 6.73 8.36 7.62
C CYS A 86 7.50 8.28 6.30
N ILE A 87 7.20 7.29 5.48
CA ILE A 87 7.89 7.04 4.22
C ILE A 87 7.26 7.91 3.14
N THR A 88 8.10 8.61 2.39
CA THR A 88 7.70 9.34 1.19
C THR A 88 7.88 8.44 -0.03
N TRP A 89 6.78 8.05 -0.64
CA TRP A 89 6.80 7.40 -1.94
C TRP A 89 6.78 8.45 -3.05
N ALA A 90 7.94 8.67 -3.67
CA ALA A 90 8.10 9.57 -4.82
C ALA A 90 7.77 8.80 -6.11
N LYS A 91 6.68 9.19 -6.79
CA LYS A 91 6.26 8.61 -8.06
C LYS A 91 7.18 9.11 -9.17
N THR A 92 7.76 8.19 -9.92
CA THR A 92 8.64 8.55 -11.05
C THR A 92 7.87 9.05 -12.28
N ASN A 93 6.55 8.84 -12.32
CA ASN A 93 5.64 9.19 -13.42
C ASN A 93 4.33 9.84 -12.92
N PRO A 94 4.41 10.96 -12.16
CA PRO A 94 3.22 11.62 -11.64
C PRO A 94 2.40 12.25 -12.76
N PRO A 95 1.05 12.39 -12.58
CA PRO A 95 0.23 13.14 -13.50
C PRO A 95 0.59 14.64 -13.44
N PRO A 96 0.49 15.39 -14.56
CA PRO A 96 0.79 16.81 -14.57
C PRO A 96 -0.23 17.62 -13.75
N ASN A 97 0.20 18.76 -13.22
CA ASN A 97 -0.69 19.74 -12.61
C ASN A 97 -1.34 20.63 -13.70
N LEU A 98 -2.65 20.46 -13.89
CA LEU A 98 -3.41 21.20 -14.91
C LEU A 98 -3.54 22.67 -14.62
N SER A 99 -3.60 23.07 -13.35
CA SER A 99 -3.81 24.46 -12.97
C SER A 99 -2.57 25.32 -13.15
N CYS A 100 -1.38 24.71 -13.18
CA CYS A 100 -0.06 25.41 -13.21
C CYS A 100 0.13 26.46 -12.11
N LYS A 101 -0.62 26.37 -11.00
CA LYS A 101 -0.59 27.35 -9.90
C LYS A 101 0.17 26.88 -8.67
N PHE A 102 0.58 25.62 -8.62
CA PHE A 102 1.34 25.01 -7.53
C PHE A 102 2.19 23.85 -8.08
N PHE A 103 3.07 23.33 -7.24
CA PHE A 103 3.93 22.20 -7.63
C PHE A 103 3.10 20.95 -7.95
N THR A 104 3.58 20.15 -8.90
CA THR A 104 2.94 18.85 -9.23
C THR A 104 3.03 17.91 -8.04
N HIS A 105 1.88 17.35 -7.65
CA HIS A 105 1.82 16.32 -6.59
C HIS A 105 2.42 15.03 -7.10
N SER A 106 3.65 14.75 -6.68
CA SER A 106 4.43 13.59 -7.11
C SER A 106 4.66 12.57 -5.99
N THR A 107 4.11 12.82 -4.80
CA THR A 107 4.35 11.98 -3.64
C THR A 107 3.06 11.45 -3.02
N GLU A 108 3.14 10.27 -2.43
CA GLU A 108 2.22 9.75 -1.41
C GLU A 108 3.03 9.38 -0.17
N PHE A 109 2.36 9.24 0.96
CA PHE A 109 2.99 8.92 2.24
C PHE A 109 2.54 7.54 2.72
N ILE A 110 3.44 6.88 3.46
CA ILE A 110 3.14 5.60 4.09
C ILE A 110 3.64 5.68 5.53
N LEU A 111 2.70 5.67 6.48
CA LEU A 111 3.03 5.58 7.89
C LEU A 111 3.28 4.12 8.25
N TRP A 112 4.41 3.86 8.90
CA TRP A 112 4.72 2.59 9.52
C TRP A 112 4.69 2.74 11.03
N ALA A 113 3.86 1.96 11.69
CA ALA A 113 3.71 2.02 13.13
C ALA A 113 3.66 0.63 13.75
N ARG A 114 4.08 0.50 15.02
CA ARG A 114 3.96 -0.72 15.81
C ARG A 114 2.93 -0.56 16.91
N LYS A 115 2.24 -1.67 17.24
CA LYS A 115 1.20 -1.71 18.27
C LYS A 115 1.74 -1.37 19.65
N ASN A 116 2.79 -2.05 20.09
CA ASN A 116 3.29 -1.95 21.46
C ASN A 116 4.64 -1.21 21.50
N LYS A 117 4.71 -0.17 22.34
CA LYS A 117 5.92 0.65 22.50
C LYS A 117 7.09 -0.11 23.15
N LYS A 118 6.81 -1.17 23.90
CA LYS A 118 7.80 -1.94 24.68
C LYS A 118 8.24 -3.24 23.98
N VAL A 119 7.44 -3.77 23.06
CA VAL A 119 7.72 -5.02 22.34
C VAL A 119 8.40 -4.72 21.02
N THR A 120 9.52 -5.40 20.74
CA THR A 120 10.24 -5.24 19.48
C THR A 120 9.47 -5.92 18.34
N HIS A 121 9.25 -5.17 17.27
CA HIS A 121 8.64 -5.67 16.04
C HIS A 121 9.71 -6.33 15.15
N TYR A 122 9.26 -7.16 14.20
CA TYR A 122 10.13 -7.71 13.18
C TYR A 122 10.45 -6.67 12.10
N TYR A 123 11.74 -6.54 11.76
CA TYR A 123 12.24 -5.78 10.61
C TYR A 123 13.38 -6.55 9.94
N ASN A 124 13.25 -6.81 8.64
CA ASN A 124 14.25 -7.55 7.89
C ASN A 124 15.35 -6.58 7.39
N TYR A 125 16.17 -6.11 8.33
CA TYR A 125 17.21 -5.13 8.08
C TYR A 125 18.21 -5.57 7.00
N GLU A 126 18.70 -6.80 7.08
CA GLU A 126 19.72 -7.31 6.15
C GLU A 126 19.19 -7.42 4.72
N LEU A 127 17.93 -7.88 4.55
CA LEU A 127 17.30 -7.93 3.25
C LEU A 127 17.08 -6.51 2.69
N MET A 128 16.58 -5.57 3.53
CA MET A 128 16.38 -4.18 3.10
C MET A 128 17.69 -3.51 2.69
N LYS A 129 18.77 -3.75 3.44
CA LYS A 129 20.11 -3.28 3.10
C LYS A 129 20.61 -3.90 1.78
N LYS A 130 20.40 -5.20 1.58
CA LYS A 130 20.79 -5.90 0.34
C LYS A 130 20.02 -5.34 -0.86
N ILE A 131 18.70 -5.17 -0.74
CA ILE A 131 17.84 -4.55 -1.75
C ILE A 131 18.33 -3.14 -2.10
N ASN A 132 18.83 -2.40 -1.13
CA ASN A 132 19.33 -1.03 -1.31
C ASN A 132 20.84 -0.98 -1.64
N GLY A 133 21.37 -1.97 -2.34
CA GLY A 133 22.76 -1.97 -2.83
C GLY A 133 23.82 -2.01 -1.72
N GLY A 134 23.53 -2.66 -0.59
CA GLY A 134 24.46 -2.82 0.54
C GLY A 134 24.46 -1.66 1.54
N THR A 135 23.63 -0.62 1.35
CA THR A 135 23.48 0.50 2.27
C THR A 135 22.11 0.50 2.96
N GLN A 136 21.98 1.17 4.09
CA GLN A 136 20.68 1.29 4.78
C GLN A 136 19.62 1.88 3.85
N MET A 137 18.45 1.24 3.79
CA MET A 137 17.32 1.78 3.05
C MET A 137 16.75 3.00 3.79
N ARG A 138 16.50 4.07 3.02
CA ARG A 138 15.95 5.32 3.54
C ARG A 138 14.42 5.31 3.45
N ASP A 139 13.81 6.30 4.07
CA ASP A 139 12.37 6.57 4.06
C ASP A 139 11.86 7.36 2.84
N LEU A 140 12.71 7.57 1.85
CA LEU A 140 12.36 8.11 0.53
C LEU A 140 12.45 6.98 -0.51
N TRP A 141 11.29 6.55 -1.03
CA TRP A 141 11.19 5.47 -2.01
C TRP A 141 10.80 6.00 -3.38
N SER A 142 11.69 5.88 -4.34
CA SER A 142 11.42 6.25 -5.74
C SER A 142 10.91 5.01 -6.49
N LEU A 143 9.60 4.94 -6.71
CA LEU A 143 8.92 3.83 -7.40
C LEU A 143 7.88 4.39 -8.37
N PRO A 144 7.67 3.74 -9.53
CA PRO A 144 6.61 4.14 -10.44
C PRO A 144 5.23 3.90 -9.81
N ALA A 145 4.24 4.65 -10.31
CA ALA A 145 2.85 4.29 -10.14
C ALA A 145 2.55 2.96 -10.86
N ILE A 146 1.34 2.44 -10.64
CA ILE A 146 0.92 1.15 -11.19
C ILE A 146 1.22 0.99 -12.68
N ALA A 147 1.83 -0.13 -13.06
CA ALA A 147 2.17 -0.47 -14.43
C ALA A 147 0.97 -1.09 -15.19
N LYS A 148 1.04 -1.11 -16.53
CA LYS A 148 -0.03 -1.69 -17.37
C LYS A 148 -0.23 -3.18 -17.13
N TRP A 149 0.85 -3.94 -16.93
CA TRP A 149 0.80 -5.38 -16.70
C TRP A 149 0.08 -5.77 -15.39
N GLU A 150 0.02 -4.87 -14.43
CA GLU A 150 -0.68 -5.08 -13.17
C GLU A 150 -2.23 -4.95 -13.31
N LYS A 151 -2.72 -4.60 -14.48
CA LYS A 151 -4.13 -4.34 -14.82
C LYS A 151 -4.69 -5.36 -15.81
N SER A 152 -4.04 -6.51 -16.01
CA SER A 152 -4.44 -7.57 -16.93
C SER A 152 -5.88 -8.04 -16.72
N CYS A 153 -6.27 -8.25 -15.47
CA CYS A 153 -7.62 -8.72 -15.10
C CYS A 153 -8.68 -7.62 -15.01
N GLY A 154 -8.29 -6.34 -15.09
CA GLY A 154 -9.20 -5.21 -14.93
C GLY A 154 -8.55 -4.01 -14.24
N LYS A 155 -9.36 -2.99 -13.97
CA LYS A 155 -8.89 -1.72 -13.36
C LYS A 155 -9.57 -1.48 -12.03
N HIS A 156 -8.79 -1.11 -11.03
CA HIS A 156 -9.26 -0.49 -9.80
C HIS A 156 -8.79 0.98 -9.78
N PRO A 157 -9.61 1.95 -9.35
CA PRO A 157 -9.30 3.37 -9.47
C PRO A 157 -8.05 3.80 -8.69
N THR A 158 -7.81 3.19 -7.54
CA THR A 158 -6.71 3.55 -6.61
C THR A 158 -5.71 2.41 -6.38
N GLN A 159 -5.62 1.45 -7.32
CA GLN A 159 -4.73 0.30 -7.17
C GLN A 159 -3.29 0.71 -6.90
N LYS A 160 -2.70 0.18 -5.83
CA LYS A 160 -1.29 0.39 -5.48
C LYS A 160 -0.37 -0.50 -6.34
N PRO A 161 0.86 -0.06 -6.63
CA PRO A 161 1.81 -0.88 -7.39
C PRO A 161 2.34 -2.06 -6.57
N LEU A 162 2.44 -3.20 -7.22
CA LEU A 162 2.88 -4.46 -6.62
C LEU A 162 4.29 -4.38 -5.99
N PRO A 163 5.29 -3.69 -6.60
CA PRO A 163 6.61 -3.53 -5.99
C PRO A 163 6.61 -2.79 -4.65
N LEU A 164 5.68 -1.85 -4.47
CA LEU A 164 5.53 -1.12 -3.20
C LEU A 164 5.09 -2.08 -2.08
N LEU A 165 4.04 -2.87 -2.35
CA LEU A 165 3.51 -3.83 -1.38
C LEU A 165 4.52 -4.95 -1.10
N ALA A 166 5.23 -5.42 -2.11
CA ALA A 166 6.28 -6.41 -1.94
C ALA A 166 7.39 -5.92 -0.99
N ARG A 167 7.84 -4.66 -1.14
CA ARG A 167 8.84 -4.07 -0.25
C ARG A 167 8.34 -3.98 1.20
N ILE A 168 7.12 -3.52 1.41
CA ILE A 168 6.48 -3.46 2.74
C ILE A 168 6.43 -4.85 3.39
N ILE A 169 5.96 -5.84 2.64
CA ILE A 169 5.82 -7.22 3.12
C ILE A 169 7.18 -7.83 3.46
N LEU A 170 8.16 -7.70 2.58
CA LEU A 170 9.52 -8.20 2.80
C LEU A 170 10.21 -7.53 4.00
N ALA A 171 9.94 -6.25 4.24
CA ALA A 171 10.51 -5.51 5.35
C ALA A 171 9.96 -5.97 6.71
N SER A 172 8.68 -6.32 6.80
CA SER A 172 7.97 -6.41 8.09
C SER A 172 7.32 -7.77 8.37
N THR A 173 7.57 -8.81 7.54
CA THR A 173 7.01 -10.15 7.72
C THR A 173 7.99 -11.25 7.36
N LYS A 174 7.79 -12.42 7.97
CA LYS A 174 8.42 -13.69 7.60
C LYS A 174 7.50 -14.49 6.69
N GLU A 175 8.02 -15.53 6.04
CA GLU A 175 7.19 -16.50 5.32
C GLU A 175 6.15 -17.11 6.25
N ASN A 176 4.97 -17.40 5.70
CA ASN A 176 3.80 -17.90 6.40
C ASN A 176 3.16 -16.95 7.45
N ASP A 177 3.67 -15.73 7.61
CA ASP A 177 3.00 -14.73 8.45
C ASP A 177 1.66 -14.31 7.85
N TRP A 178 0.72 -13.92 8.72
CA TRP A 178 -0.56 -13.36 8.32
C TRP A 178 -0.48 -11.88 8.01
N ILE A 179 -1.10 -11.50 6.89
CA ILE A 179 -1.29 -10.12 6.44
C ILE A 179 -2.79 -9.87 6.34
N LEU A 180 -3.25 -8.82 7.01
CA LEU A 180 -4.62 -8.31 6.90
C LEU A 180 -4.62 -7.01 6.11
N ASP A 181 -5.56 -6.86 5.17
CA ASP A 181 -5.86 -5.61 4.48
C ASP A 181 -7.35 -5.31 4.58
N PRO A 182 -7.76 -4.35 5.45
CA PRO A 182 -9.17 -4.03 5.66
C PRO A 182 -9.80 -3.18 4.54
N PHE A 183 -9.01 -2.76 3.54
CA PHE A 183 -9.43 -1.97 2.38
C PHE A 183 -8.80 -2.54 1.11
N CYS A 184 -8.99 -3.85 0.88
CA CYS A 184 -8.15 -4.58 -0.07
C CYS A 184 -8.36 -4.21 -1.55
N GLY A 185 -9.48 -3.60 -1.91
CA GLY A 185 -9.79 -3.23 -3.29
C GLY A 185 -9.58 -4.40 -4.25
N SER A 186 -8.72 -4.20 -5.24
CA SER A 186 -8.31 -5.26 -6.17
C SER A 186 -7.22 -6.20 -5.61
N SER A 187 -6.97 -6.17 -4.31
CA SER A 187 -6.10 -7.09 -3.56
C SER A 187 -4.63 -7.11 -4.00
N THR A 188 -4.03 -5.96 -4.31
CA THR A 188 -2.59 -5.93 -4.63
C THR A 188 -1.75 -6.45 -3.45
N THR A 189 -2.16 -6.15 -2.21
CA THR A 189 -1.56 -6.69 -0.99
C THR A 189 -1.63 -8.21 -0.96
N GLY A 190 -2.78 -8.81 -1.32
CA GLY A 190 -2.98 -10.26 -1.37
C GLY A 190 -2.17 -10.94 -2.46
N ILE A 191 -2.04 -10.30 -3.63
CA ILE A 191 -1.19 -10.79 -4.71
C ILE A 191 0.29 -10.78 -4.27
N ALA A 192 0.78 -9.66 -3.69
CA ALA A 192 2.13 -9.57 -3.16
C ALA A 192 2.39 -10.62 -2.07
N ALA A 193 1.46 -10.78 -1.12
CA ALA A 193 1.53 -11.78 -0.07
C ALA A 193 1.67 -13.20 -0.64
N SER A 194 0.81 -13.55 -1.62
CA SER A 194 0.85 -14.87 -2.27
C SER A 194 2.16 -15.11 -3.04
N LEU A 195 2.66 -14.10 -3.76
CA LEU A 195 3.93 -14.20 -4.49
C LEU A 195 5.12 -14.40 -3.54
N LEU A 196 5.02 -13.91 -2.33
CA LEU A 196 6.06 -13.92 -1.31
C LEU A 196 5.84 -14.99 -0.20
N ASN A 197 4.94 -15.96 -0.42
CA ASN A 197 4.63 -17.04 0.50
C ASN A 197 4.09 -16.57 1.87
N ARG A 198 3.28 -15.51 1.91
CA ARG A 198 2.57 -15.06 3.11
C ARG A 198 1.11 -15.44 3.02
N ARG A 199 0.45 -15.58 4.18
CA ARG A 199 -1.00 -15.77 4.29
C ARG A 199 -1.69 -14.43 4.22
N PHE A 200 -2.88 -14.38 3.64
CA PHE A 200 -3.59 -13.13 3.42
C PHE A 200 -5.07 -13.23 3.77
N LEU A 201 -5.57 -12.17 4.38
CA LEU A 201 -6.99 -11.91 4.56
C LEU A 201 -7.26 -10.47 4.10
N GLY A 202 -8.14 -10.30 3.12
CA GLY A 202 -8.58 -9.01 2.62
C GLY A 202 -10.06 -8.80 2.85
N LEU A 203 -10.45 -7.57 3.15
CA LEU A 203 -11.83 -7.14 3.29
C LEU A 203 -12.10 -6.00 2.32
N ASP A 204 -13.26 -5.99 1.71
CA ASP A 204 -13.78 -4.88 0.91
C ASP A 204 -15.31 -4.91 0.95
N GLN A 205 -15.93 -3.74 0.86
CA GLN A 205 -17.39 -3.63 0.82
C GLN A 205 -17.97 -3.77 -0.59
N GLU A 206 -17.13 -3.59 -1.63
CA GLU A 206 -17.54 -3.62 -3.02
C GLU A 206 -17.33 -5.02 -3.62
N GLU A 207 -18.42 -5.72 -3.90
CA GLU A 207 -18.39 -7.08 -4.46
C GLU A 207 -17.59 -7.14 -5.78
N SER A 208 -17.72 -6.12 -6.64
CA SER A 208 -17.01 -6.03 -7.90
C SER A 208 -15.47 -6.01 -7.72
N PHE A 209 -14.98 -5.43 -6.64
CA PHE A 209 -13.55 -5.44 -6.30
C PHE A 209 -13.11 -6.79 -5.76
N LEU A 210 -13.97 -7.46 -4.99
CA LEU A 210 -13.69 -8.83 -4.53
C LEU A 210 -13.63 -9.81 -5.70
N GLU A 211 -14.51 -9.68 -6.69
CA GLU A 211 -14.46 -10.49 -7.91
C GLU A 211 -13.19 -10.22 -8.74
N LEU A 212 -12.78 -8.95 -8.85
CA LEU A 212 -11.50 -8.61 -9.47
C LEU A 212 -10.31 -9.21 -8.70
N SER A 213 -10.36 -9.19 -7.37
CA SER A 213 -9.34 -9.79 -6.49
C SER A 213 -9.21 -11.30 -6.71
N LYS A 214 -10.34 -12.02 -6.82
CA LYS A 214 -10.38 -13.46 -7.13
C LYS A 214 -9.73 -13.74 -8.49
N LYS A 215 -10.12 -13.02 -9.55
CA LYS A 215 -9.53 -13.17 -10.90
C LYS A 215 -8.01 -12.97 -10.89
N ARG A 216 -7.52 -11.93 -10.21
CA ARG A 216 -6.08 -11.68 -10.07
C ARG A 216 -5.37 -12.79 -9.30
N ARG A 217 -6.03 -13.34 -8.27
CA ARG A 217 -5.49 -14.47 -7.50
C ARG A 217 -5.41 -15.75 -8.33
N GLU A 218 -6.42 -16.01 -9.17
CA GLU A 218 -6.44 -17.13 -10.10
C GLU A 218 -5.36 -17.01 -11.17
N GLU A 219 -5.15 -15.81 -11.72
CA GLU A 219 -4.11 -15.52 -12.72
C GLU A 219 -2.74 -16.00 -12.25
N ILE A 220 -2.36 -15.70 -11.00
CA ILE A 220 -1.06 -16.10 -10.43
C ILE A 220 -0.99 -17.56 -9.99
N ASN A 221 -2.05 -18.38 -10.16
CA ASN A 221 -1.95 -19.83 -10.05
C ASN A 221 -1.22 -20.45 -11.26
N ASN A 222 -1.18 -19.75 -12.40
CA ASN A 222 -0.35 -20.15 -13.52
C ASN A 222 1.14 -19.95 -13.16
N PRO A 223 1.96 -21.02 -13.17
CA PRO A 223 3.38 -20.93 -12.77
C PRO A 223 4.20 -19.94 -13.60
N ALA A 224 3.94 -19.84 -14.91
CA ALA A 224 4.66 -18.93 -15.79
C ALA A 224 4.33 -17.46 -15.46
N ILE A 225 3.05 -17.14 -15.24
CA ILE A 225 2.62 -15.79 -14.84
C ILE A 225 3.16 -15.45 -13.44
N ARG A 226 3.10 -16.41 -12.51
CA ARG A 226 3.66 -16.26 -11.16
C ARG A 226 5.14 -15.93 -11.20
N TYR A 227 5.91 -16.66 -12.01
CA TYR A 227 7.34 -16.41 -12.22
C TYR A 227 7.58 -15.02 -12.81
N GLU A 228 6.86 -14.66 -13.86
CA GLU A 228 6.97 -13.34 -14.50
C GLU A 228 6.68 -12.18 -13.52
N TYR A 229 5.65 -12.33 -12.67
CA TYR A 229 5.32 -11.30 -11.68
C TYR A 229 6.39 -11.19 -10.61
N ARG A 230 6.95 -12.31 -10.13
CA ARG A 230 8.08 -12.31 -9.20
C ARG A 230 9.30 -11.59 -9.80
N GLU A 231 9.67 -11.90 -11.02
CA GLU A 231 10.75 -11.21 -11.72
C GLU A 231 10.52 -9.69 -11.85
N LYS A 232 9.29 -9.29 -12.19
CA LYS A 232 8.94 -7.88 -12.30
C LYS A 232 9.02 -7.14 -10.98
N ILE A 233 8.54 -7.74 -9.89
CA ILE A 233 8.68 -7.18 -8.55
C ILE A 233 10.16 -6.96 -8.22
N MET A 234 11.00 -7.94 -8.53
CA MET A 234 12.42 -7.90 -8.22
C MET A 234 13.16 -6.81 -8.99
N LYS A 235 12.86 -6.61 -10.27
CA LYS A 235 13.46 -5.54 -11.09
C LYS A 235 13.19 -4.13 -10.54
N TYR A 236 12.05 -3.92 -9.90
CA TYR A 236 11.70 -2.64 -9.28
C TYR A 236 12.20 -2.51 -7.84
N SER A 237 12.56 -3.64 -7.21
CA SER A 237 13.07 -3.59 -5.83
C SER A 237 14.57 -3.35 -5.77
N ASP A 238 15.31 -3.56 -6.79
CA ASP A 238 16.67 -3.10 -7.12
C ASP A 238 17.37 -4.04 -8.11
N LYS A 239 18.42 -3.52 -8.77
CA LYS A 239 19.26 -4.24 -9.76
C LYS A 239 20.01 -5.47 -9.22
N HIS A 240 19.89 -5.79 -7.92
CA HIS A 240 20.65 -6.83 -7.23
C HIS A 240 19.83 -7.97 -6.62
N LEU A 241 18.52 -8.02 -6.82
CA LEU A 241 17.65 -9.07 -6.24
C LEU A 241 17.48 -10.33 -7.09
N THR A 242 18.06 -10.38 -8.27
CA THR A 242 18.15 -11.63 -9.04
C THR A 242 18.95 -12.65 -8.22
N GLY A 243 18.27 -13.68 -7.70
CA GLY A 243 18.87 -14.75 -6.91
C GLY A 243 18.36 -14.94 -5.47
N ILE A 244 17.45 -14.08 -4.96
CA ILE A 244 16.92 -14.24 -3.57
C ILE A 244 15.69 -15.15 -3.50
N LEU A 245 15.03 -15.41 -4.61
CA LEU A 245 13.83 -16.27 -4.67
C LEU A 245 14.12 -17.70 -5.19
N GLU A 246 15.38 -18.13 -5.25
CA GLU A 246 15.76 -19.49 -5.62
C GLU A 246 15.86 -20.44 -4.42
N VAL A 247 15.26 -20.08 -3.27
CA VAL A 247 15.16 -20.95 -2.09
C VAL A 247 13.71 -21.28 -1.83
#